data_1a2bf53f4cb8cd526d7d7c0eec2c3897
#
_entry.id   1a2bf53f4cb8cd526d7d7c0eec2c3897
#
_cell.length_a   1.000
_cell.length_b   1.000
_cell.length_c   1.000
_cell.angle_alpha   90.00
_cell.angle_beta   90.00
_cell.angle_gamma   90.00
#
_symmetry.space_group_name_H-M   'P 1'
#
loop_
_entity.id
_entity.type
_entity.pdbx_description
1 polymer ?
#
loop_
_entity_poly.entity_id
_entity_poly.type
_entity_poly.pdbx_seq_one_letter_code
_entity_poly.pdbx_strand_id
1 'polypeptide(L)'
;MTEKKWPETWQNVNPGLMIFKPASSRSYLTGGWRAQKPIYDNTKCIKCGICYLFCPEACITEDAEGFFTADLNYCKGCGICYHECWPRAIKMVED
;
A
#
# COMPACT_ATOMS: atom_id res chain seq x y z
N MET A 1 8.35 -10.67 5.39
CA MET A 1 9.31 -10.31 4.34
C MET A 1 10.34 -11.42 4.22
N THR A 2 10.53 -11.94 3.04
CA THR A 2 11.54 -12.96 2.80
C THR A 2 12.94 -12.35 2.94
N GLU A 3 13.85 -13.10 3.51
CA GLU A 3 15.23 -12.65 3.61
C GLU A 3 15.78 -12.38 2.21
N LYS A 4 16.32 -11.20 2.04
CA LYS A 4 16.94 -10.79 0.79
C LYS A 4 18.45 -10.98 0.93
N LYS A 5 18.97 -11.96 0.22
CA LYS A 5 20.42 -12.17 0.19
C LYS A 5 21.05 -11.15 -0.75
N TRP A 6 21.81 -10.25 -0.17
CA TRP A 6 22.54 -9.25 -0.95
C TRP A 6 23.81 -9.85 -1.54
N PRO A 7 24.22 -9.44 -2.71
CA PRO A 7 25.52 -9.85 -3.23
C PRO A 7 26.64 -9.31 -2.34
N GLU A 8 27.64 -10.12 -2.12
CA GLU A 8 28.76 -9.76 -1.25
C GLU A 8 29.72 -8.78 -1.91
N THR A 9 29.80 -8.81 -3.23
CA THR A 9 30.69 -7.96 -4.00
C THR A 9 30.00 -7.47 -5.26
N TRP A 10 30.56 -6.43 -5.87
CA TRP A 10 30.08 -5.91 -7.16
C TRP A 10 30.13 -6.96 -8.28
N GLN A 11 30.98 -7.99 -8.12
CA GLN A 11 31.12 -9.06 -9.10
C GLN A 11 29.93 -10.03 -9.09
N ASN A 12 29.19 -10.06 -7.99
CA ASN A 12 28.05 -10.97 -7.81
C ASN A 12 26.71 -10.35 -8.21
N VAL A 13 26.69 -9.07 -8.61
CA VAL A 13 25.48 -8.44 -9.07
C VAL A 13 25.19 -8.82 -10.50
N ASN A 14 23.90 -8.81 -10.87
CA ASN A 14 23.47 -9.08 -12.23
C ASN A 14 23.96 -7.97 -13.18
N PRO A 15 24.24 -8.31 -14.45
CA PRO A 15 24.63 -7.32 -15.44
C PRO A 15 23.63 -6.15 -15.51
N GLY A 16 24.14 -4.92 -15.47
CA GLY A 16 23.30 -3.73 -15.48
C GLY A 16 22.48 -3.52 -14.21
N LEU A 17 22.80 -4.24 -13.12
CA LEU A 17 22.04 -4.21 -11.87
C LEU A 17 20.56 -4.58 -12.07
N MET A 18 20.29 -5.42 -13.03
CA MET A 18 18.95 -5.80 -13.43
C MET A 18 18.42 -6.93 -12.53
N ILE A 19 17.15 -6.83 -12.15
CA ILE A 19 16.46 -7.91 -11.42
C ILE A 19 15.72 -8.76 -12.43
N PHE A 20 16.04 -10.05 -12.49
CA PHE A 20 15.44 -10.96 -13.45
C PHE A 20 14.17 -11.66 -12.96
N LYS A 21 13.80 -11.45 -11.71
CA LYS A 21 12.61 -12.06 -11.12
C LYS A 21 11.37 -11.21 -11.43
N PRO A 22 10.37 -11.73 -12.19
CA PRO A 22 9.14 -10.98 -12.46
C PRO A 22 8.38 -10.66 -11.19
N ALA A 23 7.78 -9.47 -11.13
CA ALA A 23 6.97 -9.00 -10.00
C ALA A 23 7.71 -9.06 -8.66
N SER A 24 9.01 -8.84 -8.65
CA SER A 24 9.84 -8.88 -7.42
C SER A 24 9.42 -7.86 -6.38
N SER A 25 8.80 -6.76 -6.80
CA SER A 25 8.32 -5.72 -5.88
C SER A 25 7.21 -6.19 -4.95
N ARG A 26 6.51 -7.27 -5.30
CA ARG A 26 5.45 -7.82 -4.42
C ARG A 26 5.99 -8.34 -3.10
N SER A 27 7.23 -8.79 -3.06
CA SER A 27 7.87 -9.27 -1.83
C SER A 27 8.44 -8.13 -0.99
N TYR A 28 8.50 -6.92 -1.52
CA TYR A 28 9.02 -5.77 -0.80
C TYR A 28 7.86 -5.03 -0.12
N LEU A 29 7.64 -5.36 1.15
CA LEU A 29 6.52 -4.83 1.92
C LEU A 29 6.88 -3.46 2.49
N THR A 30 6.52 -2.41 1.77
CA THR A 30 6.90 -1.03 2.10
C THR A 30 5.95 -0.35 3.09
N GLY A 31 4.93 -1.05 3.57
CA GLY A 31 3.99 -0.50 4.54
C GLY A 31 4.63 -0.01 5.84
N GLY A 32 5.81 -0.52 6.18
CA GLY A 32 6.54 -0.06 7.35
C GLY A 32 7.07 1.36 7.27
N TRP A 33 7.02 1.99 6.10
CA TRP A 33 7.48 3.35 5.90
C TRP A 33 6.51 4.40 6.47
N ARG A 34 5.26 4.00 6.73
CA ARG A 34 4.23 4.94 7.15
C ARG A 34 4.40 5.36 8.61
N ALA A 35 3.99 6.59 8.91
CA ALA A 35 3.87 7.10 10.27
C ALA A 35 2.43 7.07 10.77
N GLN A 36 1.47 7.08 9.86
CA GLN A 36 0.04 7.05 10.13
C GLN A 36 -0.63 6.03 9.22
N LYS A 37 -1.74 5.48 9.66
CA LYS A 37 -2.50 4.53 8.85
C LYS A 37 -3.96 4.96 8.76
N PRO A 38 -4.64 4.66 7.64
CA PRO A 38 -6.07 4.93 7.51
C PRO A 38 -6.89 3.86 8.22
N ILE A 39 -7.94 4.29 8.90
CA ILE A 39 -8.97 3.42 9.46
C ILE A 39 -10.25 3.71 8.72
N TYR A 40 -10.90 2.68 8.20
CA TYR A 40 -12.10 2.79 7.39
C TYR A 40 -13.32 2.52 8.26
N ASP A 41 -14.32 3.42 8.18
CA ASP A 41 -15.59 3.28 8.88
C ASP A 41 -16.67 2.94 7.85
N ASN A 42 -17.07 1.68 7.84
CA ASN A 42 -18.06 1.19 6.88
C ASN A 42 -19.45 1.80 7.09
N THR A 43 -19.74 2.35 8.27
CA THR A 43 -21.03 2.98 8.53
C THR A 43 -21.20 4.30 7.76
N LYS A 44 -20.11 4.95 7.43
CA LYS A 44 -20.10 6.22 6.69
C LYS A 44 -19.76 6.05 5.22
N CYS A 45 -19.21 4.89 4.85
CA CYS A 45 -18.75 4.63 3.50
C CYS A 45 -19.93 4.44 2.55
N ILE A 46 -19.90 5.16 1.43
CA ILE A 46 -20.94 5.06 0.38
C ILE A 46 -20.47 4.25 -0.82
N LYS A 47 -19.35 3.56 -0.71
CA LYS A 47 -18.82 2.68 -1.77
C LYS A 47 -18.53 3.42 -3.08
N CYS A 48 -18.14 4.69 -3.01
CA CYS A 48 -17.90 5.52 -4.21
C CYS A 48 -16.62 5.19 -4.95
N GLY A 49 -15.66 4.50 -4.30
CA GLY A 49 -14.41 4.09 -4.93
C GLY A 49 -13.37 5.17 -5.12
N ILE A 50 -13.59 6.39 -4.62
CA ILE A 50 -12.64 7.49 -4.78
C ILE A 50 -11.29 7.16 -4.13
N CYS A 51 -11.30 6.55 -2.93
CA CYS A 51 -10.06 6.13 -2.26
C CYS A 51 -9.26 5.16 -3.11
N TYR A 52 -9.94 4.22 -3.78
CA TYR A 52 -9.31 3.28 -4.69
C TYR A 52 -8.67 4.00 -5.89
N LEU A 53 -9.40 4.97 -6.48
CA LEU A 53 -8.93 5.69 -7.65
C LEU A 53 -7.68 6.53 -7.38
N PHE A 54 -7.60 7.14 -6.20
CA PHE A 54 -6.53 8.08 -5.89
C PHE A 54 -5.37 7.48 -5.10
N CYS A 55 -5.43 6.19 -4.76
CA CYS A 55 -4.33 5.55 -4.02
C CYS A 55 -3.08 5.42 -4.92
N PRO A 56 -1.98 6.12 -4.60
CA PRO A 56 -0.77 6.06 -5.43
C PRO A 56 -0.06 4.71 -5.36
N GLU A 57 -0.32 3.92 -4.32
CA GLU A 57 0.28 2.60 -4.14
C GLU A 57 -0.59 1.48 -4.68
N ALA A 58 -1.80 1.78 -5.13
CA ALA A 58 -2.78 0.81 -5.59
C ALA A 58 -3.01 -0.32 -4.57
N CYS A 59 -2.96 0.01 -3.29
CA CYS A 59 -3.10 -0.97 -2.21
C CYS A 59 -4.51 -1.03 -1.62
N ILE A 60 -5.45 -0.25 -2.15
CA ILE A 60 -6.84 -0.29 -1.73
C ILE A 60 -7.52 -1.45 -2.45
N THR A 61 -8.23 -2.28 -1.70
CA THR A 61 -8.97 -3.42 -2.26
C THR A 61 -10.43 -3.35 -1.82
N GLU A 62 -11.31 -3.90 -2.64
CA GLU A 62 -12.72 -4.01 -2.36
C GLU A 62 -13.01 -5.37 -1.71
N ASP A 63 -13.76 -5.38 -0.62
CA ASP A 63 -14.16 -6.63 0.02
C ASP A 63 -15.43 -7.20 -0.62
N ALA A 64 -15.91 -8.36 -0.10
CA ALA A 64 -17.08 -9.03 -0.65
C ALA A 64 -18.37 -8.21 -0.52
N GLU A 65 -18.42 -7.25 0.39
CA GLU A 65 -19.58 -6.38 0.60
C GLU A 65 -19.52 -5.09 -0.20
N GLY A 66 -18.39 -4.86 -0.91
CA GLY A 66 -18.20 -3.65 -1.70
C GLY A 66 -17.55 -2.49 -0.95
N PHE A 67 -17.13 -2.71 0.29
CA PHE A 67 -16.36 -1.71 1.03
C PHE A 67 -14.89 -1.79 0.66
N PHE A 68 -14.21 -0.67 0.78
CA PHE A 68 -12.80 -0.58 0.45
C PHE A 68 -11.94 -0.56 1.70
N THR A 69 -10.80 -1.23 1.66
CA THR A 69 -9.80 -1.22 2.73
C THR A 69 -8.40 -1.13 2.14
N ALA A 70 -7.47 -0.58 2.93
CA ALA A 70 -6.07 -0.50 2.51
C ALA A 70 -5.31 -1.74 2.96
N ASP A 71 -4.49 -2.29 2.06
CA ASP A 71 -3.54 -3.33 2.43
C ASP A 71 -2.35 -2.67 3.12
N LEU A 72 -2.26 -2.84 4.43
CA LEU A 72 -1.23 -2.19 5.24
C LEU A 72 0.18 -2.71 4.96
N ASN A 73 0.33 -3.78 4.20
CA ASN A 73 1.65 -4.24 3.75
C ASN A 73 2.30 -3.26 2.77
N TYR A 74 1.51 -2.47 2.07
CA TYR A 74 2.00 -1.54 1.05
C TYR A 74 1.59 -0.10 1.30
N CYS A 75 0.57 0.15 2.13
CA CYS A 75 0.08 1.49 2.42
C CYS A 75 1.14 2.31 3.14
N LYS A 76 1.42 3.51 2.63
CA LYS A 76 2.42 4.43 3.20
C LYS A 76 1.82 5.56 4.02
N GLY A 77 0.50 5.53 4.24
CA GLY A 77 -0.15 6.55 5.05
C GLY A 77 -0.10 7.95 4.46
N CYS A 78 -0.15 8.08 3.13
CA CYS A 78 -0.05 9.37 2.46
C CYS A 78 -1.23 10.31 2.73
N GLY A 79 -2.37 9.75 3.16
CA GLY A 79 -3.56 10.54 3.51
C GLY A 79 -4.41 11.00 2.34
N ILE A 80 -4.09 10.62 1.10
CA ILE A 80 -4.88 11.03 -0.05
C ILE A 80 -6.29 10.46 0.00
N CYS A 81 -6.43 9.17 0.33
CA CYS A 81 -7.76 8.54 0.49
C CYS A 81 -8.59 9.23 1.56
N TYR A 82 -7.96 9.58 2.69
CA TYR A 82 -8.61 10.33 3.75
C TYR A 82 -9.06 11.71 3.27
N HIS A 83 -8.21 12.42 2.56
CA HIS A 83 -8.48 13.77 2.08
C HIS A 83 -9.60 13.78 1.04
N GLU A 84 -9.64 12.80 0.15
CA GLU A 84 -10.59 12.72 -0.96
C GLU A 84 -11.91 12.05 -0.56
N CYS A 85 -11.99 11.42 0.60
CA CYS A 85 -13.22 10.79 1.06
C CYS A 85 -14.22 11.85 1.53
N TRP A 86 -15.18 12.20 0.67
CA TRP A 86 -16.11 13.26 0.99
C TRP A 86 -17.13 12.90 2.09
N PRO A 87 -17.59 11.62 2.24
CA PRO A 87 -18.39 11.26 3.41
C PRO A 87 -17.58 11.13 4.72
N ARG A 88 -16.28 11.30 4.65
CA ARG A 88 -15.35 11.22 5.78
C ARG A 88 -15.41 9.90 6.53
N ALA A 89 -15.45 8.81 5.75
CA ALA A 89 -15.45 7.45 6.28
C ALA A 89 -14.06 6.97 6.69
N ILE A 90 -13.02 7.73 6.38
CA ILE A 90 -11.64 7.36 6.63
C ILE A 90 -11.06 8.29 7.68
N LYS A 91 -10.32 7.71 8.63
CA LYS A 91 -9.67 8.45 9.71
C LYS A 91 -8.21 8.03 9.76
N MET A 92 -7.31 9.00 9.87
CA MET A 92 -5.88 8.71 10.02
C MET A 92 -5.54 8.63 11.51
N VAL A 93 -4.84 7.57 11.88
CA VAL A 93 -4.36 7.36 13.25
C VAL A 93 -2.87 7.06 13.21
N GLU A 94 -2.19 7.33 14.33
CA GLU A 94 -0.78 6.97 14.43
C GLU A 94 -0.59 5.46 14.40
N ASP A 95 0.46 5.05 13.72
CA ASP A 95 0.78 3.63 13.59
C ASP A 95 1.84 3.21 14.60
#